data_cf34320bf2f485813f525c7a391761f0
#
_entry.id   cf34320bf2f485813f525c7a391761f0
#
_cell.length_a   1.000
_cell.length_b   1.000
_cell.length_c   1.000
_cell.angle_alpha   90.00
_cell.angle_beta   90.00
_cell.angle_gamma   90.00
#
_symmetry.space_group_name_H-M   'P 1'
#
loop_
_entity.id
_entity.type
_entity.pdbx_description
1 polymer ?
#
loop_
_entity_poly.entity_id
_entity_poly.type
_entity_poly.pdbx_seq_one_letter_code
_entity_poly.pdbx_strand_id
1 'polypeptide(L)'
;MKHYALVFYSTRTLTPEEQKQRPVDIASWVRQVTGMGITLDPRVLRETEAAFSALGSEAASSAEPGAPQFVNIVFFDSADRDQAVNIARTHPGPHYGVTVKLREWTSPRQSAASQ
;
A
#
# COMPACT_ATOMS: atom_id res chain seq x y z
N MET A 1 -19.38 4.53 5.59
CA MET A 1 -18.28 4.06 4.73
C MET A 1 -17.25 3.30 5.53
N LYS A 2 -16.61 2.37 4.89
CA LYS A 2 -15.52 1.60 5.52
C LYS A 2 -14.17 2.19 5.11
N HIS A 3 -13.21 2.06 6.00
CA HIS A 3 -11.86 2.59 5.80
C HIS A 3 -10.92 1.47 5.38
N TYR A 4 -10.22 1.67 4.28
CA TYR A 4 -9.32 0.65 3.72
C TYR A 4 -7.94 1.22 3.49
N ALA A 5 -6.99 0.32 3.39
CA ALA A 5 -5.63 0.65 3.00
C ALA A 5 -5.13 -0.38 2.00
N LEU A 6 -4.47 0.09 0.97
CA LEU A 6 -3.67 -0.75 0.08
C LEU A 6 -2.24 -0.69 0.57
N VAL A 7 -1.67 -1.84 0.87
CA VAL A 7 -0.31 -1.94 1.38
C VAL A 7 0.53 -2.61 0.31
N PHE A 8 1.64 -1.99 -0.04
CA PHE A 8 2.46 -2.39 -1.18
C PHE A 8 3.81 -2.93 -0.71
N TYR A 9 4.16 -4.11 -1.22
CA TYR A 9 5.44 -4.76 -0.92
C TYR A 9 6.17 -5.02 -2.23
N SER A 10 7.37 -4.46 -2.37
CA SER A 10 8.20 -4.67 -3.54
C SER A 10 9.01 -5.95 -3.37
N THR A 11 9.07 -6.76 -4.44
CA THR A 11 9.79 -8.03 -4.41
C THR A 11 10.98 -8.06 -5.36
N ARG A 12 11.13 -7.04 -6.22
CA ARG A 12 12.23 -7.02 -7.18
C ARG A 12 12.52 -5.60 -7.63
N THR A 13 13.67 -5.43 -8.25
CA THR A 13 14.06 -4.18 -8.89
C THR A 13 13.41 -4.09 -10.27
N LEU A 14 13.01 -2.90 -10.65
CA LEU A 14 12.40 -2.65 -11.96
C LEU A 14 13.47 -2.46 -13.04
N THR A 15 13.16 -2.91 -14.25
CA THR A 15 13.97 -2.57 -15.42
C THR A 15 13.77 -1.09 -15.78
N PRO A 16 14.70 -0.49 -16.59
CA PRO A 16 14.51 0.90 -17.00
C PRO A 16 13.19 1.16 -17.74
N GLU A 17 12.74 0.22 -18.55
CA GLU A 17 11.45 0.36 -19.22
C GLU A 17 10.29 0.33 -18.24
N GLU A 18 10.35 -0.55 -17.26
CA GLU A 18 9.34 -0.63 -16.22
C GLU A 18 9.30 0.63 -15.38
N GLN A 19 10.45 1.22 -15.09
CA GLN A 19 10.53 2.47 -14.33
C GLN A 19 9.84 3.62 -15.07
N LYS A 20 9.85 3.59 -16.41
CA LYS A 20 9.17 4.60 -17.20
C LYS A 20 7.68 4.32 -17.33
N GLN A 21 7.30 3.07 -17.48
CA GLN A 21 5.90 2.69 -17.71
C GLN A 21 5.06 2.70 -16.42
N ARG A 22 5.66 2.34 -15.30
CA ARG A 22 4.95 2.23 -14.04
C ARG A 22 4.23 3.51 -13.64
N PRO A 23 4.86 4.70 -13.68
CA PRO A 23 4.14 5.94 -13.34
C PRO A 23 2.94 6.20 -14.26
N VAL A 24 3.05 5.85 -15.54
CA VAL A 24 1.96 6.01 -16.49
C VAL A 24 0.78 5.12 -16.11
N ASP A 25 1.05 3.86 -15.78
CA ASP A 25 0.02 2.90 -15.41
C ASP A 25 -0.64 3.29 -14.09
N ILE A 26 0.15 3.74 -13.12
CA ILE A 26 -0.37 4.20 -11.84
C ILE A 26 -1.24 5.43 -12.03
N ALA A 27 -0.82 6.38 -12.85
CA ALA A 27 -1.61 7.57 -13.11
C ALA A 27 -2.96 7.22 -13.75
N SER A 28 -2.97 6.25 -14.66
CA SER A 28 -4.20 5.76 -15.26
C SER A 28 -5.13 5.13 -14.22
N TRP A 29 -4.57 4.31 -13.33
CA TRP A 29 -5.33 3.70 -12.24
C TRP A 29 -5.91 4.77 -11.29
N VAL A 30 -5.11 5.77 -10.94
CA VAL A 30 -5.56 6.87 -10.07
C VAL A 30 -6.74 7.60 -10.72
N ARG A 31 -6.66 7.90 -12.01
CA ARG A 31 -7.76 8.56 -12.71
C ARG A 31 -9.02 7.70 -12.71
N GLN A 32 -8.87 6.41 -12.91
CA GLN A 32 -9.99 5.48 -12.91
C GLN A 32 -10.68 5.45 -11.54
N VAL A 33 -9.91 5.33 -10.48
CA VAL A 33 -10.45 5.25 -9.12
C VAL A 33 -11.06 6.57 -8.68
N THR A 34 -10.39 7.69 -8.97
CA THR A 34 -10.95 9.00 -8.60
C THR A 34 -12.21 9.31 -9.40
N GLY A 35 -12.33 8.78 -10.63
CA GLY A 35 -13.55 8.89 -11.41
C GLY A 35 -14.73 8.14 -10.79
N MET A 36 -14.47 7.19 -9.89
CA MET A 36 -15.52 6.51 -9.13
C MET A 36 -15.97 7.29 -7.89
N GLY A 37 -15.42 8.46 -7.65
CA GLY A 37 -15.72 9.25 -6.47
C GLY A 37 -14.89 8.89 -5.24
N ILE A 38 -13.83 8.12 -5.43
CA ILE A 38 -12.95 7.67 -4.34
C ILE A 38 -11.77 8.63 -4.22
N THR A 39 -11.51 9.11 -3.01
CA THR A 39 -10.32 9.94 -2.73
C THR A 39 -9.21 9.03 -2.23
N LEU A 40 -8.06 9.09 -2.90
CA LEU A 40 -6.89 8.32 -2.52
C LEU A 40 -5.95 9.19 -1.70
N ASP A 41 -5.43 8.65 -0.60
CA ASP A 41 -4.45 9.32 0.26
C ASP A 41 -3.19 8.46 0.31
N PRO A 42 -2.24 8.68 -0.62
CA PRO A 42 -1.01 7.89 -0.69
C PRO A 42 0.02 8.37 0.33
N ARG A 43 0.74 7.42 0.92
CA ARG A 43 1.84 7.67 1.83
C ARG A 43 3.01 6.80 1.42
N VAL A 44 4.15 7.42 1.16
CA VAL A 44 5.39 6.72 0.82
C VAL A 44 6.25 6.66 2.07
N LEU A 45 6.65 5.46 2.46
CA LEU A 45 7.52 5.27 3.61
C LEU A 45 8.96 5.36 3.14
N ARG A 46 9.74 6.14 3.86
CA ARG A 46 11.17 6.22 3.63
C ARG A 46 11.86 5.05 4.32
N GLU A 47 13.17 5.01 4.22
CA GLU A 47 13.96 3.97 4.85
C GLU A 47 13.69 3.90 6.35
N THR A 48 13.89 2.72 6.91
CA THR A 48 13.72 2.53 8.35
C THR A 48 14.71 3.40 9.11
N GLU A 49 14.19 4.24 9.99
CA GLU A 49 15.03 5.09 10.83
C GLU A 49 15.62 4.31 12.00
N ALA A 50 14.81 3.41 12.59
CA ALA A 50 15.25 2.61 13.72
C ALA A 50 14.33 1.40 13.82
N ALA A 51 14.86 0.30 14.37
CA ALA A 51 14.10 -0.91 14.58
C ALA A 51 14.36 -1.43 15.99
N PHE A 52 13.29 -1.82 16.67
CA PHE A 52 13.34 -2.36 18.03
C PHE A 52 12.55 -3.66 18.09
N SER A 53 13.08 -4.61 18.81
CA SER A 53 12.40 -5.89 18.98
C SER A 53 12.74 -6.48 20.34
N ALA A 54 12.10 -7.59 20.66
CA ALA A 54 12.40 -8.32 21.88
C ALA A 54 13.84 -8.87 21.90
N LEU A 55 14.48 -8.97 20.74
CA LEU A 55 15.86 -9.43 20.61
C LEU A 55 16.87 -8.29 20.70
N GLY A 56 16.40 -7.07 20.94
CA GLY A 56 17.24 -5.90 21.10
C GLY A 56 16.98 -4.86 20.03
N SER A 57 17.54 -3.67 20.23
CA SER A 57 17.49 -2.62 19.23
C SER A 57 18.43 -3.01 18.09
N GLU A 58 17.98 -2.81 16.86
CA GLU A 58 18.76 -3.31 15.79
C GLU A 58 18.87 -2.38 14.62
N ALA A 59 19.87 -2.60 13.84
CA ALA A 59 20.12 -1.84 12.66
C ALA A 59 19.01 -2.03 11.64
N ALA A 60 18.67 -0.95 10.96
CA ALA A 60 17.62 -0.95 9.95
C ALA A 60 17.97 -1.85 8.75
N SER A 61 19.22 -2.20 8.60
CA SER A 61 19.70 -2.97 7.44
C SER A 61 19.53 -4.47 7.59
N SER A 62 18.83 -4.94 8.62
CA SER A 62 18.72 -6.36 8.89
C SER A 62 17.76 -7.12 7.96
N ALA A 63 17.14 -6.46 7.00
CA ALA A 63 16.26 -7.12 6.06
C ALA A 63 17.05 -8.13 5.21
N GLU A 64 16.51 -9.34 5.08
CA GLU A 64 17.14 -10.36 4.28
C GLU A 64 17.08 -10.00 2.80
N PRO A 65 18.15 -10.30 2.01
CA PRO A 65 18.11 -10.07 0.58
C PRO A 65 16.97 -10.88 -0.06
N GLY A 66 16.21 -10.21 -0.92
CA GLY A 66 15.08 -10.84 -1.59
C GLY A 66 13.78 -10.86 -0.80
N ALA A 67 13.80 -10.46 0.47
CA ALA A 67 12.58 -10.36 1.25
C ALA A 67 11.71 -9.21 0.71
N PRO A 68 10.38 -9.38 0.69
CA PRO A 68 9.51 -8.29 0.28
C PRO A 68 9.67 -7.08 1.20
N GLN A 69 9.76 -5.90 0.61
CA GLN A 69 9.92 -4.68 1.36
C GLN A 69 8.63 -3.86 1.29
N PHE A 70 8.18 -3.40 2.44
CA PHE A 70 7.06 -2.49 2.56
C PHE A 70 7.50 -1.13 2.01
N VAL A 71 6.81 -0.63 0.98
CA VAL A 71 7.25 0.58 0.29
C VAL A 71 6.27 1.73 0.41
N ASN A 72 4.97 1.48 0.37
CA ASN A 72 4.00 2.56 0.55
C ASN A 72 2.64 2.00 0.92
N ILE A 73 1.76 2.92 1.27
CA ILE A 73 0.40 2.61 1.68
C ILE A 73 -0.52 3.69 1.11
N VAL A 74 -1.69 3.28 0.63
CA VAL A 74 -2.70 4.21 0.12
C VAL A 74 -3.97 4.00 0.93
N PHE A 75 -4.43 5.06 1.60
CA PHE A 75 -5.67 5.04 2.35
C PHE A 75 -6.83 5.51 1.48
N PHE A 76 -7.98 4.89 1.63
CA PHE A 76 -9.19 5.33 0.96
C PHE A 76 -10.42 4.79 1.69
N ASP A 77 -11.56 5.43 1.45
CA ASP A 77 -12.84 4.97 1.99
C ASP A 77 -13.66 4.38 0.85
N SER A 78 -14.39 3.32 1.16
CA SER A 78 -15.24 2.65 0.18
C SER A 78 -16.58 2.33 0.80
N ALA A 79 -17.60 2.26 -0.03
CA ALA A 79 -18.95 1.95 0.41
C ALA A 79 -19.05 0.51 0.93
N ASP A 80 -18.34 -0.42 0.30
CA ASP A 80 -18.38 -1.82 0.67
C ASP A 80 -17.08 -2.54 0.31
N ARG A 81 -16.98 -3.77 0.79
CA ARG A 81 -15.81 -4.61 0.57
C ARG A 81 -15.59 -4.94 -0.91
N ASP A 82 -16.66 -5.20 -1.65
CA ASP A 82 -16.53 -5.58 -3.05
C ASP A 82 -15.93 -4.46 -3.89
N GLN A 83 -16.33 -3.23 -3.64
CA GLN A 83 -15.74 -2.06 -4.29
C GLN A 83 -14.26 -1.95 -3.94
N ALA A 84 -13.91 -2.12 -2.66
CA ALA A 84 -12.52 -2.03 -2.22
C ALA A 84 -11.66 -3.13 -2.86
N VAL A 85 -12.16 -4.34 -2.94
CA VAL A 85 -11.47 -5.46 -3.59
C VAL A 85 -11.24 -5.16 -5.07
N ASN A 86 -12.24 -4.59 -5.74
CA ASN A 86 -12.10 -4.24 -7.14
C ASN A 86 -11.03 -3.16 -7.36
N ILE A 87 -10.99 -2.16 -6.48
CA ILE A 87 -9.97 -1.12 -6.52
C ILE A 87 -8.56 -1.74 -6.38
N ALA A 88 -8.41 -2.65 -5.42
CA ALA A 88 -7.13 -3.33 -5.21
C ALA A 88 -6.74 -4.18 -6.43
N ARG A 89 -7.70 -4.90 -6.99
CA ARG A 89 -7.47 -5.82 -8.10
C ARG A 89 -6.97 -5.09 -9.34
N THR A 90 -7.43 -3.87 -9.57
CA THR A 90 -7.11 -3.13 -10.77
C THR A 90 -5.78 -2.37 -10.69
N HIS A 91 -5.14 -2.37 -9.52
CA HIS A 91 -3.85 -1.68 -9.37
C HIS A 91 -2.77 -2.39 -10.22
N PRO A 92 -1.92 -1.62 -10.92
CA PRO A 92 -0.90 -2.22 -11.81
C PRO A 92 0.31 -2.82 -11.08
N GLY A 93 0.43 -2.63 -9.76
CA GLY A 93 1.59 -3.09 -9.00
C GLY A 93 2.04 -4.53 -9.27
N PRO A 94 1.12 -5.53 -9.34
CA PRO A 94 1.53 -6.90 -9.57
C PRO A 94 2.30 -7.12 -10.87
N HIS A 95 2.07 -6.29 -11.89
CA HIS A 95 2.83 -6.36 -13.14
C HIS A 95 4.29 -5.95 -12.97
N TYR A 96 4.61 -5.31 -11.86
CA TYR A 96 5.95 -4.77 -11.56
C TYR A 96 6.59 -5.45 -10.35
N GLY A 97 6.14 -6.65 -10.02
CA GLY A 97 6.69 -7.38 -8.90
C GLY A 97 6.31 -6.81 -7.54
N VAL A 98 5.18 -6.13 -7.47
CA VAL A 98 4.68 -5.56 -6.21
C VAL A 98 3.48 -6.37 -5.75
N THR A 99 3.51 -6.81 -4.50
CA THR A 99 2.34 -7.43 -3.86
C THR A 99 1.48 -6.33 -3.29
N VAL A 100 0.20 -6.36 -3.63
CA VAL A 100 -0.78 -5.38 -3.14
C VAL A 100 -1.71 -6.11 -2.18
N LYS A 101 -1.75 -5.65 -0.93
CA LYS A 101 -2.65 -6.22 0.09
C LYS A 101 -3.69 -5.19 0.46
N LEU A 102 -4.94 -5.62 0.48
CA LEU A 102 -6.06 -4.78 0.92
C LEU A 102 -6.35 -5.09 2.39
N ARG A 103 -6.42 -4.05 3.22
CA ARG A 103 -6.76 -4.20 4.63
C ARG A 103 -7.79 -3.16 5.02
N GLU A 104 -8.78 -3.58 5.77
CA GLU A 104 -9.68 -2.64 6.44
C GLU A 104 -9.01 -2.17 7.72
N TRP A 105 -9.17 -0.88 8.04
CA TRP A 105 -8.63 -0.37 9.30
C TRP A 105 -9.71 0.37 10.08
N THR A 106 -9.56 0.36 11.40
CA THR A 106 -10.42 1.10 12.31
C THR A 106 -9.54 1.82 13.31
N SER A 107 -10.07 2.89 13.87
CA SER A 107 -9.41 3.57 14.97
C SER A 107 -9.82 2.88 16.28
N PRO A 108 -8.87 2.34 17.08
CA PRO A 108 -9.23 1.74 18.37
C PRO A 108 -9.96 2.72 19.27
N ARG A 109 -9.57 4.00 19.21
CA ARG A 109 -10.22 5.05 19.98
C ARG A 109 -11.67 5.26 19.55
N GLN A 110 -11.91 5.24 18.24
CA GLN A 110 -13.24 5.39 17.68
C GLN A 110 -14.11 4.18 18.00
N SER A 111 -13.53 2.98 17.93
CA SER A 111 -14.23 1.75 18.27
C SER A 111 -14.65 1.76 19.74
N ALA A 112 -13.78 2.21 20.64
CA ALA A 112 -14.11 2.31 22.06
C ALA A 112 -15.23 3.32 22.31
N ALA A 113 -15.24 4.42 21.58
CA ALA A 113 -16.26 5.44 21.75
C ALA A 113 -17.64 5.00 21.26
N SER A 114 -17.70 4.03 20.36
CA SER A 114 -18.96 3.55 19.80
C SER A 114 -19.65 2.50 20.66
N GLN A 115 -19.08 2.13 21.78
CA GLN A 115 -19.66 1.13 22.69
C GLN A 115 -20.58 1.75 23.72
#